data_15e7fd569b369926337f0756f4c8820c
#
_entry.id   15e7fd569b369926337f0756f4c8820c
#
_cell.length_a   1.000
_cell.length_b   1.000
_cell.length_c   1.000
_cell.angle_alpha   90.00
_cell.angle_beta   90.00
_cell.angle_gamma   90.00
#
_symmetry.space_group_name_H-M   'P 1'
#
loop_
_entity.id
_entity.type
_entity.pdbx_description
1 polymer ?
#
loop_
_entity_poly.entity_id
_entity_poly.type
_entity_poly.pdbx_seq_one_letter_code
_entity_poly.pdbx_strand_id
1 'polypeptide(L)'
;MEVNKFKIALCGAQGSGKSTLMNALAEKHNIKIIQVDTKSFMPQGITCHKDVLKMSTNQPEDGIEFQRNLVESRAKLFKEQETGFVSDRSVFDSLAYYLIHNSVFSTNEMDKRLIRATFDSLDSCDITVFLSPRLKNVEDNSTRVTSIGY
;
A
#
# COMPACT_ATOMS: atom_id res chain seq x y z
N MET A 1 -4.11 -26.56 -8.50
CA MET A 1 -3.42 -25.70 -7.51
C MET A 1 -4.48 -24.98 -6.70
N GLU A 2 -4.47 -25.15 -5.40
CA GLU A 2 -5.45 -24.50 -4.50
C GLU A 2 -5.00 -23.06 -4.21
N VAL A 3 -5.49 -22.13 -5.01
CA VAL A 3 -5.12 -20.69 -4.92
C VAL A 3 -5.46 -20.10 -3.55
N ASN A 4 -6.50 -20.62 -2.89
CA ASN A 4 -6.94 -20.16 -1.56
C ASN A 4 -5.96 -20.46 -0.40
N LYS A 5 -4.86 -21.15 -0.68
CA LYS A 5 -3.78 -21.37 0.30
C LYS A 5 -2.71 -20.28 0.27
N PHE A 6 -2.66 -19.46 -0.79
CA PHE A 6 -1.63 -18.44 -0.95
C PHE A 6 -2.03 -17.09 -0.34
N LYS A 7 -1.06 -16.44 0.28
CA LYS A 7 -1.14 -15.05 0.74
C LYS A 7 -0.76 -14.13 -0.43
N ILE A 8 -1.75 -13.49 -1.03
CA ILE A 8 -1.61 -12.71 -2.27
C ILE A 8 -1.78 -11.22 -1.96
N ALA A 9 -0.78 -10.40 -2.27
CA ALA A 9 -0.88 -8.95 -2.20
C ALA A 9 -0.89 -8.34 -3.60
N LEU A 10 -1.82 -7.43 -3.86
CA LEU A 10 -1.90 -6.68 -5.11
C LEU A 10 -1.21 -5.32 -4.93
N CYS A 11 -0.31 -4.99 -5.84
CA CYS A 11 0.47 -3.76 -5.83
C CYS A 11 0.25 -2.97 -7.13
N GLY A 12 0.34 -1.67 -7.07
CA GLY A 12 0.24 -0.83 -8.25
C GLY A 12 -0.47 0.50 -8.02
N ALA A 13 -0.45 1.36 -9.02
CA ALA A 13 -1.02 2.69 -8.95
C ALA A 13 -2.52 2.68 -8.64
N GLN A 14 -3.02 3.80 -8.16
CA GLN A 14 -4.44 4.01 -7.97
C GLN A 14 -5.16 3.91 -9.33
N GLY A 15 -6.31 3.25 -9.37
CA GLY A 15 -7.04 3.03 -10.63
C GLY A 15 -6.50 1.90 -11.53
N SER A 16 -5.46 1.16 -11.13
CA SER A 16 -4.91 0.04 -11.92
C SER A 16 -5.79 -1.22 -11.96
N GLY A 17 -6.92 -1.25 -11.21
CA GLY A 17 -7.85 -2.38 -11.19
C GLY A 17 -7.58 -3.38 -10.05
N LYS A 18 -6.77 -3.03 -9.03
CA LYS A 18 -6.48 -3.92 -7.89
C LYS A 18 -7.74 -4.44 -7.21
N SER A 19 -8.64 -3.54 -6.82
CA SER A 19 -9.88 -3.94 -6.11
C SER A 19 -10.78 -4.81 -6.98
N THR A 20 -10.82 -4.57 -8.29
CA THR A 20 -11.56 -5.42 -9.24
C THR A 20 -10.96 -6.82 -9.29
N LEU A 21 -9.63 -6.92 -9.40
CA LEU A 21 -8.94 -8.21 -9.41
C LEU A 21 -9.08 -8.93 -8.06
N MET A 22 -8.96 -8.20 -6.96
CA MET A 22 -9.14 -8.74 -5.62
C MET A 22 -10.50 -9.40 -5.44
N ASN A 23 -11.58 -8.70 -5.82
CA ASN A 23 -12.93 -9.22 -5.73
C ASN A 23 -13.14 -10.45 -6.63
N ALA A 24 -12.63 -10.40 -7.86
CA ALA A 24 -12.71 -11.52 -8.78
C ALA A 24 -11.96 -12.77 -8.29
N LEU A 25 -10.78 -12.59 -7.68
CA LEU A 25 -10.03 -13.70 -7.07
C LEU A 25 -10.76 -14.25 -5.85
N ALA A 26 -11.28 -13.37 -4.99
CA ALA A 26 -12.01 -13.76 -3.80
C ALA A 26 -13.26 -14.60 -4.15
N GLU A 27 -14.04 -14.14 -5.10
CA GLU A 27 -15.26 -14.82 -5.57
C GLU A 27 -14.92 -16.16 -6.25
N LYS A 28 -14.01 -16.15 -7.22
CA LYS A 28 -13.69 -17.34 -8.02
C LYS A 28 -13.04 -18.46 -7.22
N HIS A 29 -12.22 -18.13 -6.25
CA HIS A 29 -11.39 -19.09 -5.52
C HIS A 29 -11.78 -19.22 -4.04
N ASN A 30 -12.84 -18.56 -3.60
CA ASN A 30 -13.26 -18.50 -2.19
C ASN A 30 -12.10 -18.11 -1.25
N ILE A 31 -11.37 -17.03 -1.62
CA ILE A 31 -10.24 -16.52 -0.84
C ILE A 31 -10.72 -15.38 0.05
N LYS A 32 -10.25 -15.38 1.29
CA LYS A 32 -10.48 -14.28 2.24
C LYS A 32 -9.89 -12.97 1.74
N ILE A 33 -10.67 -11.90 1.77
CA ILE A 33 -10.15 -10.54 1.57
C ILE A 33 -9.66 -9.98 2.91
N ILE A 34 -8.46 -9.40 2.91
CA ILE A 34 -7.95 -8.64 4.05
C ILE A 34 -7.49 -7.25 3.62
N GLN A 35 -7.72 -6.28 4.48
CA GLN A 35 -7.33 -4.89 4.25
C GLN A 35 -6.83 -4.27 5.54
N VAL A 36 -5.78 -3.46 5.44
CA VAL A 36 -5.33 -2.61 6.54
C VAL A 36 -6.13 -1.31 6.49
N ASP A 37 -6.75 -0.95 7.59
CA ASP A 37 -7.40 0.35 7.72
C ASP A 37 -6.33 1.45 7.81
N THR A 38 -6.01 2.04 6.67
CA THR A 38 -5.02 3.11 6.57
C THR A 38 -5.39 4.33 7.42
N LYS A 39 -6.68 4.56 7.65
CA LYS A 39 -7.15 5.73 8.42
C LYS A 39 -6.78 5.62 9.90
N SER A 40 -6.68 4.40 10.42
CA SER A 40 -6.29 4.19 11.83
C SER A 40 -4.85 4.62 12.14
N PHE A 41 -4.01 4.80 11.12
CA PHE A 41 -2.62 5.25 11.25
C PHE A 41 -2.44 6.72 10.92
N MET A 42 -3.49 7.41 10.46
CA MET A 42 -3.39 8.83 10.15
C MET A 42 -3.24 9.65 11.43
N PRO A 43 -2.25 10.56 11.51
CA PRO A 43 -2.15 11.49 12.61
C PRO A 43 -3.41 12.35 12.76
N GLN A 44 -3.62 12.86 13.97
CA GLN A 44 -4.77 13.72 14.26
C GLN A 44 -4.78 14.94 13.32
N GLY A 45 -5.93 15.22 12.71
CA GLY A 45 -6.11 16.32 11.76
C GLY A 45 -5.80 15.97 10.30
N ILE A 46 -5.29 14.77 10.02
CA ILE A 46 -5.07 14.27 8.66
C ILE A 46 -6.32 13.48 8.24
N THR A 47 -7.05 14.00 7.27
CA THR A 47 -8.34 13.41 6.86
C THR A 47 -8.36 12.91 5.41
N CYS A 48 -7.45 13.40 4.59
CA CYS A 48 -7.41 13.06 3.18
C CYS A 48 -5.98 12.94 2.65
N HIS A 49 -5.86 12.42 1.43
CA HIS A 49 -4.56 12.24 0.78
C HIS A 49 -3.75 13.55 0.62
N LYS A 50 -4.42 14.68 0.36
CA LYS A 50 -3.76 15.99 0.27
C LYS A 50 -3.10 16.40 1.59
N ASP A 51 -3.71 16.06 2.71
CA ASP A 51 -3.15 16.33 4.03
C ASP A 51 -1.93 15.46 4.30
N VAL A 52 -1.96 14.18 3.89
CA VAL A 52 -0.79 13.27 3.95
C VAL A 52 0.36 13.85 3.14
N LEU A 53 0.12 14.36 1.93
CA LEU A 53 1.14 14.99 1.11
C LEU A 53 1.75 16.22 1.78
N LYS A 54 0.92 17.10 2.35
CA LYS A 54 1.39 18.28 3.09
C LYS A 54 2.22 17.89 4.31
N MET A 55 1.77 16.90 5.07
CA MET A 55 2.51 16.36 6.21
C MET A 55 3.87 15.85 5.74
N SER A 56 3.90 15.01 4.73
CA SER A 56 5.13 14.44 4.19
C SER A 56 6.12 15.49 3.68
N THR A 57 5.62 16.62 3.16
CA THR A 57 6.46 17.74 2.70
C THR A 57 6.99 18.58 3.84
N ASN A 58 6.13 18.91 4.81
CA ASN A 58 6.46 19.85 5.89
C ASN A 58 7.13 19.15 7.10
N GLN A 59 6.84 17.88 7.28
CA GLN A 59 7.30 17.03 8.40
C GLN A 59 7.72 15.67 7.84
N PRO A 60 8.88 15.57 7.16
CA PRO A 60 9.30 14.34 6.48
C PRO A 60 9.43 13.14 7.42
N GLU A 61 9.82 13.35 8.68
CA GLU A 61 9.91 12.28 9.68
C GLU A 61 8.55 11.68 9.99
N ASP A 62 7.51 12.48 10.12
CA ASP A 62 6.14 11.99 10.34
C ASP A 62 5.65 11.21 9.13
N GLY A 63 6.03 11.65 7.93
CA GLY A 63 5.72 10.95 6.69
C GLY A 63 6.35 9.56 6.61
N ILE A 64 7.62 9.43 6.94
CA ILE A 64 8.28 8.10 6.96
C ILE A 64 7.73 7.22 8.07
N GLU A 65 7.49 7.77 9.24
CA GLU A 65 6.93 7.03 10.36
C GLU A 65 5.54 6.48 10.03
N PHE A 66 4.70 7.28 9.41
CA PHE A 66 3.40 6.85 8.89
C PHE A 66 3.52 5.69 7.90
N GLN A 67 4.41 5.81 6.90
CA GLN A 67 4.61 4.75 5.92
C GLN A 67 5.22 3.49 6.54
N ARG A 68 6.14 3.64 7.48
CA ARG A 68 6.73 2.53 8.23
C ARG A 68 5.67 1.77 9.03
N ASN A 69 4.81 2.50 9.74
CA ASN A 69 3.72 1.90 10.50
C ASN A 69 2.75 1.12 9.59
N LEU A 70 2.48 1.61 8.38
CA LEU A 70 1.68 0.90 7.39
C LEU A 70 2.37 -0.39 6.90
N VAL A 71 3.68 -0.34 6.63
CA VAL A 71 4.47 -1.53 6.23
C VAL A 71 4.42 -2.59 7.32
N GLU A 72 4.77 -2.21 8.55
CA GLU A 72 4.84 -3.11 9.70
C GLU A 72 3.47 -3.73 10.02
N SER A 73 2.41 -2.91 9.99
CA SER A 73 1.05 -3.37 10.28
C SER A 73 0.52 -4.33 9.20
N ARG A 74 0.81 -4.07 7.92
CA ARG A 74 0.47 -5.03 6.86
C ARG A 74 1.22 -6.34 7.03
N ALA A 75 2.53 -6.27 7.25
CA ALA A 75 3.33 -7.46 7.45
C ALA A 75 2.83 -8.28 8.64
N LYS A 76 2.52 -7.63 9.75
CA LYS A 76 1.95 -8.29 10.92
C LYS A 76 0.62 -8.94 10.60
N LEU A 77 -0.33 -8.18 10.02
CA LEU A 77 -1.65 -8.70 9.63
C LEU A 77 -1.53 -9.90 8.69
N PHE A 78 -0.61 -9.85 7.72
CA PHE A 78 -0.42 -10.92 6.75
C PHE A 78 0.21 -12.16 7.39
N LYS A 79 1.17 -12.00 8.31
CA LYS A 79 1.79 -13.09 9.04
C LYS A 79 0.81 -13.82 9.96
N GLU A 80 -0.09 -13.08 10.59
CA GLU A 80 -1.10 -13.61 11.52
C GLU A 80 -2.20 -14.42 10.82
N GLN A 81 -2.31 -14.36 9.47
CA GLN A 81 -3.27 -15.19 8.76
C GLN A 81 -2.78 -16.64 8.65
N GLU A 82 -3.55 -17.59 9.15
CA GLU A 82 -3.28 -19.03 9.03
C GLU A 82 -3.65 -19.57 7.65
N THR A 83 -4.63 -18.96 6.99
CA THR A 83 -5.11 -19.33 5.66
C THR A 83 -4.66 -18.33 4.61
N GLY A 84 -4.76 -18.70 3.34
CA GLY A 84 -4.51 -17.79 2.24
C GLY A 84 -5.51 -16.62 2.22
N PHE A 85 -5.09 -15.54 1.59
CA PHE A 85 -5.87 -14.31 1.46
C PHE A 85 -5.50 -13.53 0.20
N VAL A 86 -6.32 -12.57 -0.16
CA VAL A 86 -5.98 -11.52 -1.12
C VAL A 86 -6.12 -10.13 -0.50
N SER A 87 -5.15 -9.25 -0.74
CA SER A 87 -5.13 -7.86 -0.22
C SER A 87 -4.97 -6.85 -1.34
N ASP A 88 -5.69 -5.72 -1.26
CA ASP A 88 -5.66 -4.61 -2.23
C ASP A 88 -4.36 -3.78 -2.18
N ARG A 89 -3.48 -4.03 -1.23
CA ARG A 89 -2.19 -3.34 -1.07
C ARG A 89 -1.12 -4.32 -0.61
N SER A 90 0.11 -4.04 -1.03
CA SER A 90 1.31 -4.71 -0.55
C SER A 90 2.14 -3.79 0.34
N VAL A 91 3.20 -4.33 0.95
CA VAL A 91 4.19 -3.54 1.68
C VAL A 91 4.94 -2.57 0.77
N PHE A 92 5.09 -2.90 -0.51
CA PHE A 92 5.76 -2.07 -1.51
C PHE A 92 4.99 -0.80 -1.88
N ASP A 93 3.66 -0.79 -1.75
CA ASP A 93 2.87 0.41 -2.03
C ASP A 93 3.28 1.56 -1.10
N SER A 94 3.52 1.29 0.18
CA SER A 94 3.97 2.31 1.13
C SER A 94 5.36 2.85 0.78
N LEU A 95 6.29 1.98 0.40
CA LEU A 95 7.60 2.40 -0.06
C LEU A 95 7.51 3.27 -1.32
N ALA A 96 6.70 2.87 -2.31
CA ALA A 96 6.52 3.63 -3.53
C ALA A 96 5.93 5.03 -3.26
N TYR A 97 4.90 5.12 -2.45
CA TYR A 97 4.33 6.42 -2.06
C TYR A 97 5.34 7.29 -1.34
N TYR A 98 6.11 6.73 -0.43
CA TYR A 98 7.17 7.47 0.24
C TYR A 98 8.22 8.00 -0.74
N LEU A 99 8.75 7.16 -1.61
CA LEU A 99 9.77 7.55 -2.58
C LEU A 99 9.28 8.65 -3.53
N ILE A 100 8.01 8.61 -3.93
CA ILE A 100 7.44 9.63 -4.81
C ILE A 100 7.26 10.98 -4.09
N HIS A 101 6.84 10.97 -2.83
CA HIS A 101 6.40 12.19 -2.15
C HIS A 101 7.39 12.76 -1.15
N ASN A 102 8.30 11.94 -0.63
CA ASN A 102 9.19 12.33 0.46
C ASN A 102 10.68 12.31 0.10
N SER A 103 11.08 11.64 -0.98
CA SER A 103 12.50 11.42 -1.27
C SER A 103 13.31 12.73 -1.45
N VAL A 104 12.65 13.81 -1.89
CA VAL A 104 13.28 15.13 -2.05
C VAL A 104 13.59 15.79 -0.69
N PHE A 105 12.85 15.45 0.35
CA PHE A 105 12.92 16.04 1.69
C PHE A 105 13.55 15.11 2.72
N SER A 106 13.80 13.85 2.34
CA SER A 106 14.30 12.84 3.26
C SER A 106 15.81 12.84 3.36
N THR A 107 16.29 12.22 4.42
CA THR A 107 17.72 11.90 4.57
C THR A 107 17.97 10.45 4.17
N ASN A 108 19.22 10.11 3.84
CA ASN A 108 19.62 8.72 3.56
C ASN A 108 19.24 7.75 4.69
N GLU A 109 19.26 8.22 5.94
CA GLU A 109 18.89 7.36 7.08
C GLU A 109 17.39 7.09 7.15
N MET A 110 16.56 8.09 6.82
CA MET A 110 15.12 7.94 6.75
C MET A 110 14.72 6.95 5.64
N ASP A 111 15.33 7.10 4.45
CA ASP A 111 15.14 6.20 3.33
C ASP A 111 15.54 4.76 3.69
N LYS A 112 16.70 4.57 4.31
CA LYS A 112 17.18 3.27 4.76
C LYS A 112 16.26 2.61 5.78
N ARG A 113 15.68 3.38 6.70
CA ARG A 113 14.73 2.87 7.71
C ARG A 113 13.50 2.25 7.04
N LEU A 114 12.88 2.97 6.10
CA LEU A 114 11.68 2.48 5.41
C LEU A 114 12.01 1.33 4.45
N ILE A 115 13.10 1.46 3.69
CA ILE A 115 13.57 0.40 2.79
C ILE A 115 13.82 -0.88 3.60
N ARG A 116 14.53 -0.80 4.71
CA ARG A 116 14.79 -1.96 5.58
C ARG A 116 13.50 -2.58 6.09
N ALA A 117 12.56 -1.78 6.65
CA ALA A 117 11.27 -2.28 7.11
C ALA A 117 10.48 -2.98 6.00
N THR A 118 10.54 -2.47 4.76
CA THR A 118 9.91 -3.09 3.60
C THR A 118 10.54 -4.44 3.29
N PHE A 119 11.87 -4.53 3.24
CA PHE A 119 12.58 -5.79 2.98
C PHE A 119 12.37 -6.82 4.08
N ASP A 120 12.42 -6.41 5.35
CA ASP A 120 12.15 -7.29 6.50
C ASP A 120 10.72 -7.85 6.50
N SER A 121 9.85 -7.26 5.68
CA SER A 121 8.44 -7.64 5.56
C SER A 121 8.14 -8.49 4.30
N LEU A 122 9.15 -8.84 3.50
CA LEU A 122 8.97 -9.60 2.25
C LEU A 122 8.28 -10.94 2.46
N ASP A 123 8.61 -11.64 3.55
CA ASP A 123 8.05 -12.95 3.87
C ASP A 123 6.59 -12.90 4.38
N SER A 124 5.99 -11.72 4.40
CA SER A 124 4.61 -11.56 4.89
C SER A 124 3.55 -12.04 3.90
N CYS A 125 3.88 -12.23 2.63
CA CYS A 125 3.01 -12.82 1.61
C CYS A 125 3.79 -13.70 0.64
N ASP A 126 3.09 -14.67 0.04
CA ASP A 126 3.69 -15.65 -0.88
C ASP A 126 3.82 -15.09 -2.30
N ILE A 127 2.86 -14.23 -2.69
CA ILE A 127 2.77 -13.70 -4.05
C ILE A 127 2.46 -12.20 -3.99
N THR A 128 3.27 -11.40 -4.68
CA THR A 128 2.95 -10.00 -4.93
C THR A 128 2.71 -9.78 -6.42
N VAL A 129 1.53 -9.30 -6.78
CA VAL A 129 1.12 -9.05 -8.15
C VAL A 129 1.16 -7.56 -8.43
N PHE A 130 2.03 -7.14 -9.35
CA PHE A 130 2.09 -5.76 -9.83
C PHE A 130 1.12 -5.53 -10.98
N LEU A 131 0.20 -4.58 -10.81
CA LEU A 131 -0.69 -4.14 -11.87
C LEU A 131 -0.17 -2.85 -12.47
N SER A 132 0.13 -2.88 -13.77
CA SER A 132 0.49 -1.68 -14.51
C SER A 132 -0.66 -0.68 -14.51
N PRO A 133 -0.38 0.63 -14.43
CA PRO A 133 -1.41 1.65 -14.56
C PRO A 133 -2.06 1.55 -15.94
N ARG A 134 -3.39 1.56 -15.98
CA ARG A 134 -4.13 1.67 -17.22
C ARG A 134 -4.23 3.16 -17.54
N LEU A 135 -3.79 3.56 -18.74
CA LEU A 135 -3.85 4.94 -19.25
C LEU A 135 -5.27 5.42 -19.58
N LYS A 136 -6.33 4.69 -19.19
CA LYS A 136 -7.71 5.08 -19.44
C LYS A 136 -8.29 5.81 -18.24
N ASN A 137 -9.09 6.84 -18.55
CA ASN A 137 -9.79 7.72 -17.63
C ASN A 137 -10.25 7.02 -16.34
N VAL A 138 -9.62 7.39 -15.24
CA VAL A 138 -10.05 7.01 -13.89
C VAL A 138 -11.04 8.08 -13.45
N GLU A 139 -12.27 7.69 -13.11
CA GLU A 139 -13.24 8.63 -12.56
C GLU A 139 -12.70 9.28 -11.29
N ASP A 140 -12.76 10.60 -11.24
CA ASP A 140 -12.39 11.38 -10.06
C ASP A 140 -13.50 11.22 -9.00
N ASN A 141 -13.17 10.55 -7.91
CA ASN A 141 -14.07 10.44 -6.76
C ASN A 141 -13.60 11.31 -5.58
N SER A 142 -12.90 12.42 -5.85
CA SER A 142 -12.38 13.39 -4.88
C SER A 142 -11.35 12.83 -3.86
N THR A 143 -11.24 11.53 -3.73
CA THR A 143 -10.25 10.87 -2.86
C THR A 143 -9.02 10.38 -3.63
N ARG A 144 -9.05 10.47 -4.96
CA ARG A 144 -7.98 10.01 -5.85
C ARG A 144 -7.17 11.17 -6.41
N VAL A 145 -5.89 10.94 -6.58
CA VAL A 145 -5.03 11.85 -7.36
C VAL A 145 -5.23 11.47 -8.83
N THR A 146 -5.95 12.32 -9.56
CA THR A 146 -6.27 12.09 -10.98
C THR A 146 -5.29 12.78 -11.93
N SER A 147 -4.44 13.67 -11.42
CA SER A 147 -3.43 14.34 -12.23
C SER A 147 -2.32 13.35 -12.61
N ILE A 148 -2.30 12.95 -13.87
CA ILE A 148 -1.12 12.36 -14.52
C ILE A 148 -0.16 13.51 -14.81
N GLY A 149 0.47 14.01 -13.79
CA GLY A 149 1.50 15.04 -13.87
C GLY A 149 2.80 14.47 -13.31
N TYR A 150 3.44 13.66 -14.12
CA TYR A 150 4.83 13.27 -13.93
C TYR A 150 5.61 13.62 -15.18
#